data_3c3f2991b8fe480580c50a4796539ab1
#
_entry.id   3c3f2991b8fe480580c50a4796539ab1
#
_cell.length_a   1.000
_cell.length_b   1.000
_cell.length_c   1.000
_cell.angle_alpha   90.00
_cell.angle_beta   90.00
_cell.angle_gamma   90.00
#
_symmetry.space_group_name_H-M   'P 1'
#
loop_
_entity.id
_entity.type
_entity.pdbx_description
1 polymer ?
#
loop_
_entity_poly.entity_id
_entity_poly.type
_entity_poly.pdbx_seq_one_letter_code
_entity_poly.pdbx_strand_id
1 'polypeptide(L)'
;MRLLDRYIARQVFVSALYAVAVILIILVLGNVFKQILRELDKRPEIGLGFVLKFIVLVIPISMSLAIPFSFLTAILLTFGRLSADSEFVSMRMAGLSMWRICLPVAVVALFFTGVCAWVNLSVTPAAKTAMEGMKDSLLNRMQLEPMLLFPDQQVMSDLPDHLVFAKKEDGMLKGLQLIKMENNIPMAIAVAREARVRVEMDKENPELVLDMTDVNLMVKGDEGTFMDSSQPMFMTSGAAGVSIGDFTAQGEQAIAKPDNVPLVTLMQLARDPELDSEIRASYRTELSMRFAFSVSCLTFGFIGVPLGITAQRRESTAGFILSMVIAVTYYVMLSIAEIVQTREELYPHLLVWVPNILFLTLGIVMFVKLAKK
;
A
#
# COMPACT_ATOMS: atom_id res chain seq x y z
N MET A 1 31.68 -22.34 14.80
CA MET A 1 31.35 -21.00 15.32
C MET A 1 31.85 -20.89 16.75
N ARG A 2 32.60 -19.82 17.11
CA ARG A 2 32.99 -19.57 18.48
C ARG A 2 31.78 -19.15 19.30
N LEU A 3 31.81 -19.34 20.63
CA LEU A 3 30.69 -18.99 21.52
C LEU A 3 30.20 -17.55 21.32
N LEU A 4 31.11 -16.62 21.11
CA LEU A 4 30.81 -15.19 20.87
C LEU A 4 30.03 -14.96 19.58
N ASP A 5 30.39 -15.64 18.48
CA ASP A 5 29.67 -15.51 17.19
C ASP A 5 28.20 -15.94 17.36
N ARG A 6 28.00 -17.05 18.10
CA ARG A 6 26.66 -17.56 18.39
C ARG A 6 25.86 -16.63 19.32
N TYR A 7 26.54 -16.02 20.29
CA TYR A 7 25.95 -15.05 21.21
C TYR A 7 25.41 -13.83 20.45
N ILE A 8 26.26 -13.18 19.65
CA ILE A 8 25.86 -11.98 18.88
C ILE A 8 24.77 -12.34 17.86
N ALA A 9 24.96 -13.41 17.07
CA ALA A 9 23.98 -13.82 16.08
C ALA A 9 22.62 -14.12 16.70
N ARG A 10 22.57 -14.87 17.82
CA ARG A 10 21.32 -15.18 18.53
C ARG A 10 20.63 -13.93 19.04
N GLN A 11 21.40 -13.00 19.60
CA GLN A 11 20.87 -11.77 20.17
C GLN A 11 20.23 -10.88 19.10
N VAL A 12 20.95 -10.67 17.96
CA VAL A 12 20.43 -9.91 16.81
C VAL A 12 19.22 -10.62 16.21
N PHE A 13 19.28 -11.93 16.03
CA PHE A 13 18.20 -12.71 15.43
C PHE A 13 16.91 -12.68 16.27
N VAL A 14 17.01 -12.91 17.56
CA VAL A 14 15.88 -12.87 18.49
C VAL A 14 15.28 -11.46 18.58
N SER A 15 16.14 -10.44 18.70
CA SER A 15 15.69 -9.05 18.69
C SER A 15 15.00 -8.68 17.37
N ALA A 16 15.48 -9.19 16.23
CA ALA A 16 14.86 -8.97 14.93
C ALA A 16 13.47 -9.63 14.85
N LEU A 17 13.30 -10.86 15.33
CA LEU A 17 12.00 -11.52 15.36
C LEU A 17 10.98 -10.76 16.21
N TYR A 18 11.37 -10.29 17.39
CA TYR A 18 10.50 -9.45 18.21
C TYR A 18 10.13 -8.14 17.53
N ALA A 19 11.11 -7.47 16.91
CA ALA A 19 10.87 -6.23 16.18
C ALA A 19 9.94 -6.46 14.98
N VAL A 20 10.12 -7.57 14.23
CA VAL A 20 9.22 -7.95 13.11
C VAL A 20 7.80 -8.13 13.63
N ALA A 21 7.61 -8.86 14.72
CA ALA A 21 6.28 -9.08 15.28
C ALA A 21 5.60 -7.76 15.67
N VAL A 22 6.31 -6.87 16.37
CA VAL A 22 5.77 -5.58 16.81
C VAL A 22 5.45 -4.66 15.63
N ILE A 23 6.40 -4.47 14.69
CA ILE A 23 6.22 -3.59 13.54
C ILE A 23 5.14 -4.14 12.61
N LEU A 24 5.09 -5.47 12.41
CA LEU A 24 4.05 -6.11 11.61
C LEU A 24 2.66 -5.86 12.19
N ILE A 25 2.48 -6.03 13.51
CA ILE A 25 1.20 -5.74 14.17
C ILE A 25 0.80 -4.27 13.94
N ILE A 26 1.71 -3.33 14.11
CA ILE A 26 1.44 -1.90 13.91
C ILE A 26 1.04 -1.63 12.46
N LEU A 27 1.77 -2.18 11.48
CA LEU A 27 1.47 -1.99 10.05
C LEU A 27 0.15 -2.65 9.64
N VAL A 28 -0.11 -3.86 10.11
CA VAL A 28 -1.37 -4.57 9.83
C VAL A 28 -2.54 -3.80 10.43
N LEU A 29 -2.46 -3.39 11.72
CA LEU A 29 -3.49 -2.58 12.36
C LEU A 29 -3.73 -1.26 11.60
N GLY A 30 -2.65 -0.56 11.20
CA GLY A 30 -2.77 0.68 10.45
C GLY A 30 -3.44 0.52 9.08
N ASN A 31 -3.09 -0.54 8.34
CA ASN A 31 -3.69 -0.83 7.04
C ASN A 31 -5.14 -1.33 7.17
N VAL A 32 -5.37 -2.27 8.10
CA VAL A 32 -6.69 -2.86 8.34
C VAL A 32 -7.66 -1.79 8.85
N PHE A 33 -7.22 -0.96 9.82
CA PHE A 33 -8.05 0.10 10.37
C PHE A 33 -8.50 1.11 9.31
N LYS A 34 -7.58 1.56 8.44
CA LYS A 34 -7.92 2.48 7.34
C LYS A 34 -8.93 1.89 6.36
N GLN A 35 -8.78 0.62 6.00
CA GLN A 35 -9.66 0.01 4.99
C GLN A 35 -10.98 -0.47 5.60
N ILE A 36 -10.94 -1.08 6.79
CA ILE A 36 -12.16 -1.52 7.48
C ILE A 36 -13.07 -0.34 7.81
N LEU A 37 -12.53 0.77 8.33
CA LEU A 37 -13.35 1.95 8.59
C LEU A 37 -14.02 2.49 7.32
N ARG A 38 -13.30 2.51 6.19
CA ARG A 38 -13.88 2.96 4.91
C ARG A 38 -14.96 2.04 4.37
N GLU A 39 -14.80 0.73 4.55
CA GLU A 39 -15.72 -0.26 3.99
C GLU A 39 -16.91 -0.56 4.92
N LEU A 40 -16.70 -0.59 6.25
CA LEU A 40 -17.80 -0.77 7.21
C LEU A 40 -18.76 0.42 7.27
N ASP A 41 -18.22 1.64 7.15
CA ASP A 41 -19.04 2.86 7.11
C ASP A 41 -19.95 2.85 5.86
N LYS A 42 -19.46 2.32 4.74
CA LYS A 42 -20.21 2.23 3.49
C LYS A 42 -21.11 1.00 3.40
N ARG A 43 -20.79 -0.10 4.08
CA ARG A 43 -21.45 -1.41 3.87
C ARG A 43 -21.47 -2.25 5.15
N PRO A 44 -22.48 -2.09 6.00
CA PRO A 44 -22.60 -2.88 7.24
C PRO A 44 -22.79 -4.38 7.01
N GLU A 45 -23.08 -4.81 5.77
CA GLU A 45 -23.34 -6.21 5.40
C GLU A 45 -22.06 -7.03 5.14
N ILE A 46 -20.87 -6.40 5.23
CA ILE A 46 -19.60 -7.12 5.06
C ILE A 46 -19.41 -8.10 6.22
N GLY A 47 -19.50 -9.39 5.90
CA GLY A 47 -19.36 -10.47 6.89
C GLY A 47 -17.97 -10.55 7.50
N LEU A 48 -17.89 -10.98 8.77
CA LEU A 48 -16.63 -11.18 9.50
C LEU A 48 -15.60 -12.02 8.73
N GLY A 49 -16.06 -12.98 7.93
CA GLY A 49 -15.21 -13.83 7.09
C GLY A 49 -14.42 -13.05 6.03
N PHE A 50 -14.99 -12.01 5.47
CA PHE A 50 -14.32 -11.11 4.53
C PHE A 50 -13.19 -10.35 5.23
N VAL A 51 -13.47 -9.77 6.40
CA VAL A 51 -12.50 -9.04 7.21
C VAL A 51 -11.32 -9.93 7.59
N LEU A 52 -11.57 -11.16 8.04
CA LEU A 52 -10.51 -12.11 8.39
C LEU A 52 -9.65 -12.48 7.18
N LYS A 53 -10.27 -12.76 6.03
CA LYS A 53 -9.54 -13.05 4.78
C LYS A 53 -8.67 -11.87 4.34
N PHE A 54 -9.21 -10.66 4.46
CA PHE A 54 -8.50 -9.43 4.16
C PHE A 54 -7.26 -9.25 5.08
N ILE A 55 -7.42 -9.45 6.41
CA ILE A 55 -6.33 -9.38 7.37
C ILE A 55 -5.20 -10.34 6.99
N VAL A 56 -5.54 -11.60 6.65
CA VAL A 56 -4.56 -12.62 6.25
C VAL A 56 -3.79 -12.20 5.00
N LEU A 57 -4.43 -11.55 4.04
CA LEU A 57 -3.77 -11.07 2.81
C LEU A 57 -2.91 -9.83 3.04
N VAL A 58 -3.25 -8.98 4.02
CA VAL A 58 -2.46 -7.79 4.38
C VAL A 58 -1.16 -8.16 5.09
N ILE A 59 -1.10 -9.29 5.80
CA ILE A 59 0.10 -9.73 6.52
C ILE A 59 1.34 -9.81 5.60
N PRO A 60 1.36 -10.58 4.50
CA PRO A 60 2.53 -10.69 3.64
C PRO A 60 2.90 -9.36 2.96
N ILE A 61 1.93 -8.54 2.61
CA ILE A 61 2.16 -7.21 2.07
C ILE A 61 2.89 -6.33 3.09
N SER A 62 2.45 -6.38 4.35
CA SER A 62 3.08 -5.63 5.45
C SER A 62 4.47 -6.19 5.82
N MET A 63 4.69 -7.51 5.68
CA MET A 63 6.00 -8.15 5.93
C MET A 63 7.08 -7.61 5.01
N SER A 64 6.75 -7.29 3.78
CA SER A 64 7.64 -6.68 2.79
C SER A 64 8.40 -5.49 3.38
N LEU A 65 7.67 -4.61 4.08
CA LEU A 65 8.20 -3.40 4.71
C LEU A 65 8.73 -3.68 6.14
N ALA A 66 8.03 -4.54 6.88
CA ALA A 66 8.37 -4.82 8.28
C ALA A 66 9.75 -5.45 8.44
N ILE A 67 10.12 -6.42 7.58
CA ILE A 67 11.37 -7.18 7.72
C ILE A 67 12.62 -6.28 7.72
N PRO A 68 12.89 -5.43 6.71
CA PRO A 68 14.10 -4.63 6.69
C PRO A 68 14.16 -3.60 7.82
N PHE A 69 13.05 -2.95 8.14
CA PHE A 69 13.03 -1.93 9.19
C PHE A 69 13.15 -2.53 10.60
N SER A 70 12.56 -3.70 10.81
CA SER A 70 12.72 -4.46 12.05
C SER A 70 14.16 -4.92 12.23
N PHE A 71 14.81 -5.35 11.16
CA PHE A 71 16.20 -5.78 11.20
C PHE A 71 17.14 -4.61 11.55
N LEU A 72 16.93 -3.44 10.95
CA LEU A 72 17.66 -2.22 11.33
C LEU A 72 17.48 -1.88 12.80
N THR A 73 16.22 -1.86 13.27
CA THR A 73 15.88 -1.57 14.67
C THR A 73 16.58 -2.56 15.62
N ALA A 74 16.52 -3.85 15.29
CA ALA A 74 17.14 -4.91 16.09
C ALA A 74 18.65 -4.73 16.21
N ILE A 75 19.32 -4.38 15.11
CA ILE A 75 20.77 -4.14 15.13
C ILE A 75 21.09 -2.92 15.99
N LEU A 76 20.39 -1.81 15.79
CA LEU A 76 20.64 -0.58 16.56
C LEU A 76 20.41 -0.80 18.05
N LEU A 77 19.34 -1.50 18.45
CA LEU A 77 19.07 -1.81 19.86
C LEU A 77 20.11 -2.79 20.44
N THR A 78 20.47 -3.84 19.68
CA THR A 78 21.43 -4.83 20.16
C THR A 78 22.82 -4.24 20.33
N PHE A 79 23.35 -3.56 19.32
CA PHE A 79 24.69 -2.95 19.39
C PHE A 79 24.72 -1.73 20.29
N GLY A 80 23.62 -1.02 20.42
CA GLY A 80 23.46 0.02 21.40
C GLY A 80 23.58 -0.50 22.84
N ARG A 81 22.90 -1.59 23.15
CA ARG A 81 23.02 -2.24 24.46
C ARG A 81 24.43 -2.77 24.70
N LEU A 82 25.02 -3.50 23.74
CA LEU A 82 26.40 -3.97 23.85
C LEU A 82 27.39 -2.84 24.08
N SER A 83 27.14 -1.67 23.51
CA SER A 83 27.96 -0.47 23.73
C SER A 83 27.71 0.16 25.11
N ALA A 84 26.45 0.25 25.56
CA ALA A 84 26.08 0.80 26.86
C ALA A 84 26.63 -0.04 28.02
N ASP A 85 26.55 -1.36 27.91
CA ASP A 85 27.05 -2.33 28.90
C ASP A 85 28.58 -2.52 28.84
N SER A 86 29.27 -1.73 27.97
CA SER A 86 30.73 -1.83 27.73
C SER A 86 31.20 -3.19 27.22
N GLU A 87 30.30 -4.08 26.82
CA GLU A 87 30.65 -5.39 26.28
C GLU A 87 31.41 -5.24 24.95
N PHE A 88 31.04 -4.28 24.10
CA PHE A 88 31.72 -3.99 22.84
C PHE A 88 33.19 -3.57 23.12
N VAL A 89 33.42 -2.70 24.09
CA VAL A 89 34.77 -2.24 24.47
C VAL A 89 35.59 -3.41 25.03
N SER A 90 34.99 -4.25 25.88
CA SER A 90 35.65 -5.44 26.42
C SER A 90 36.07 -6.43 25.33
N MET A 91 35.22 -6.64 24.31
CA MET A 91 35.59 -7.47 23.14
C MET A 91 36.79 -6.88 22.37
N ARG A 92 36.82 -5.55 22.19
CA ARG A 92 37.91 -4.87 21.51
C ARG A 92 39.23 -4.95 22.34
N MET A 93 39.15 -4.78 23.65
CA MET A 93 40.29 -4.93 24.57
C MET A 93 40.85 -6.36 24.58
N ALA A 94 39.99 -7.37 24.37
CA ALA A 94 40.39 -8.76 24.16
C ALA A 94 41.04 -9.05 22.79
N GLY A 95 41.29 -7.99 21.97
CA GLY A 95 41.97 -8.10 20.68
C GLY A 95 41.08 -8.55 19.50
N LEU A 96 39.75 -8.54 19.66
CA LEU A 96 38.86 -8.88 18.56
C LEU A 96 38.75 -7.74 17.55
N SER A 97 38.98 -8.06 16.27
CA SER A 97 38.83 -7.08 15.19
C SER A 97 37.34 -6.75 14.96
N MET A 98 37.08 -5.54 14.48
CA MET A 98 35.72 -5.08 14.14
C MET A 98 35.02 -6.04 13.15
N TRP A 99 35.78 -6.50 12.13
CA TRP A 99 35.27 -7.46 11.15
C TRP A 99 34.78 -8.76 11.79
N ARG A 100 35.50 -9.23 12.81
CA ARG A 100 35.14 -10.47 13.51
C ARG A 100 33.83 -10.33 14.30
N ILE A 101 33.64 -9.15 14.90
CA ILE A 101 32.37 -8.86 15.64
C ILE A 101 31.18 -8.72 14.69
N CYS A 102 31.40 -8.18 13.47
CA CYS A 102 30.34 -7.96 12.50
C CYS A 102 30.00 -9.20 11.65
N LEU A 103 30.89 -10.18 11.56
CA LEU A 103 30.65 -11.40 10.75
C LEU A 103 29.34 -12.12 11.08
N PRO A 104 28.99 -12.39 12.36
CA PRO A 104 27.72 -13.01 12.70
C PRO A 104 26.52 -12.16 12.30
N VAL A 105 26.62 -10.83 12.37
CA VAL A 105 25.57 -9.93 11.89
C VAL A 105 25.38 -10.03 10.39
N ALA A 106 26.47 -10.11 9.62
CA ALA A 106 26.41 -10.27 8.16
C ALA A 106 25.72 -11.58 7.76
N VAL A 107 25.95 -12.67 8.50
CA VAL A 107 25.25 -13.96 8.27
C VAL A 107 23.74 -13.81 8.54
N VAL A 108 23.35 -13.16 9.64
CA VAL A 108 21.96 -12.90 9.96
C VAL A 108 21.32 -11.95 8.93
N ALA A 109 22.05 -10.91 8.49
CA ALA A 109 21.61 -10.00 7.43
C ALA A 109 21.33 -10.74 6.12
N LEU A 110 22.23 -11.66 5.72
CA LEU A 110 22.03 -12.48 4.51
C LEU A 110 20.79 -13.38 4.62
N PHE A 111 20.55 -13.96 5.80
CA PHE A 111 19.33 -14.73 6.07
C PHE A 111 18.09 -13.87 5.91
N PHE A 112 18.03 -12.70 6.55
CA PHE A 112 16.87 -11.80 6.43
C PHE A 112 16.70 -11.23 5.01
N THR A 113 17.80 -11.01 4.28
CA THR A 113 17.76 -10.64 2.85
C THR A 113 17.10 -11.73 2.03
N GLY A 114 17.45 -13.00 2.26
CA GLY A 114 16.83 -14.15 1.57
C GLY A 114 15.34 -14.27 1.88
N VAL A 115 14.94 -14.13 3.15
CA VAL A 115 13.54 -14.16 3.56
C VAL A 115 12.77 -12.98 2.94
N CYS A 116 13.34 -11.78 2.99
CA CYS A 116 12.75 -10.58 2.40
C CYS A 116 12.59 -10.72 0.87
N ALA A 117 13.61 -11.27 0.19
CA ALA A 117 13.55 -11.56 -1.24
C ALA A 117 12.42 -12.56 -1.56
N TRP A 118 12.31 -13.65 -0.81
CA TRP A 118 11.24 -14.62 -1.00
C TRP A 118 9.85 -13.99 -0.81
N VAL A 119 9.67 -13.18 0.24
CA VAL A 119 8.41 -12.47 0.49
C VAL A 119 8.10 -11.50 -0.66
N ASN A 120 9.04 -10.65 -1.06
CA ASN A 120 8.83 -9.61 -2.08
C ASN A 120 8.64 -10.17 -3.50
N LEU A 121 9.34 -11.25 -3.84
CA LEU A 121 9.32 -11.79 -5.20
C LEU A 121 8.17 -12.79 -5.43
N SER A 122 7.69 -13.47 -4.37
CA SER A 122 6.72 -14.56 -4.51
C SER A 122 5.45 -14.33 -3.70
N VAL A 123 5.57 -14.02 -2.40
CA VAL A 123 4.41 -14.02 -1.49
C VAL A 123 3.59 -12.74 -1.63
N THR A 124 4.24 -11.60 -1.69
CA THR A 124 3.58 -10.29 -1.78
C THR A 124 2.78 -10.12 -3.08
N PRO A 125 3.31 -10.44 -4.28
CA PRO A 125 2.52 -10.36 -5.51
C PRO A 125 1.30 -11.29 -5.49
N ALA A 126 1.47 -12.53 -5.01
CA ALA A 126 0.36 -13.49 -4.88
C ALA A 126 -0.74 -12.98 -3.94
N ALA A 127 -0.36 -12.35 -2.81
CA ALA A 127 -1.32 -11.76 -1.88
C ALA A 127 -2.05 -10.55 -2.48
N LYS A 128 -1.36 -9.70 -3.24
CA LYS A 128 -1.96 -8.56 -3.93
C LYS A 128 -2.94 -9.02 -5.01
N THR A 129 -2.57 -9.99 -5.84
CA THR A 129 -3.48 -10.59 -6.84
C THR A 129 -4.72 -11.20 -6.19
N ALA A 130 -4.54 -11.94 -5.08
CA ALA A 130 -5.68 -12.50 -4.35
C ALA A 130 -6.59 -11.41 -3.73
N MET A 131 -6.01 -10.28 -3.33
CA MET A 131 -6.77 -9.14 -2.82
C MET A 131 -7.55 -8.42 -3.92
N GLU A 132 -7.01 -8.31 -5.14
CA GLU A 132 -7.75 -7.82 -6.32
C GLU A 132 -8.90 -8.75 -6.67
N GLY A 133 -8.66 -10.05 -6.80
CA GLY A 133 -9.73 -11.02 -7.06
C GLY A 133 -10.83 -11.03 -5.98
N MET A 134 -10.50 -10.61 -4.74
CA MET A 134 -11.49 -10.41 -3.69
C MET A 134 -12.34 -9.15 -3.94
N LYS A 135 -11.76 -8.07 -4.46
CA LYS A 135 -12.49 -6.87 -4.90
C LYS A 135 -13.36 -7.17 -6.11
N ASP A 136 -12.84 -7.90 -7.11
CA ASP A 136 -13.60 -8.30 -8.29
C ASP A 136 -14.79 -9.19 -7.94
N SER A 137 -14.62 -10.09 -6.98
CA SER A 137 -15.73 -10.92 -6.49
C SER A 137 -16.85 -10.11 -5.80
N LEU A 138 -16.49 -8.99 -5.16
CA LEU A 138 -17.47 -8.04 -4.61
C LEU A 138 -18.18 -7.28 -5.75
N LEU A 139 -17.42 -6.78 -6.73
CA LEU A 139 -17.99 -6.10 -7.90
C LEU A 139 -18.95 -7.01 -8.67
N ASN A 140 -18.57 -8.28 -8.89
CA ASN A 140 -19.45 -9.26 -9.54
C ASN A 140 -20.73 -9.53 -8.73
N ARG A 141 -20.65 -9.60 -7.39
CA ARG A 141 -21.86 -9.70 -6.54
C ARG A 141 -22.75 -8.47 -6.65
N MET A 142 -22.15 -7.28 -6.76
CA MET A 142 -22.89 -6.04 -6.96
C MET A 142 -23.58 -5.96 -8.33
N GLN A 143 -22.98 -6.57 -9.37
CA GLN A 143 -23.63 -6.70 -10.67
C GLN A 143 -24.85 -7.64 -10.62
N LEU A 144 -24.77 -8.71 -9.80
CA LEU A 144 -25.86 -9.65 -9.59
C LEU A 144 -26.97 -9.07 -8.68
N GLU A 145 -26.60 -8.25 -7.71
CA GLU A 145 -27.50 -7.60 -6.77
C GLU A 145 -27.20 -6.08 -6.72
N PRO A 146 -27.66 -5.31 -7.74
CA PRO A 146 -27.33 -3.88 -7.87
C PRO A 146 -27.78 -3.05 -6.67
N MET A 147 -28.75 -3.55 -5.90
CA MET A 147 -29.26 -2.92 -4.69
C MET A 147 -28.20 -2.85 -3.57
N LEU A 148 -27.15 -3.70 -3.62
CA LEU A 148 -26.05 -3.66 -2.66
C LEU A 148 -25.14 -2.44 -2.85
N LEU A 149 -25.18 -1.79 -4.03
CA LEU A 149 -24.42 -0.57 -4.31
C LEU A 149 -24.88 0.62 -3.48
N PHE A 150 -26.15 0.68 -3.13
CA PHE A 150 -26.73 1.82 -2.45
C PHE A 150 -26.69 1.59 -0.93
N PRO A 151 -26.02 2.43 -0.14
CA PRO A 151 -26.13 2.41 1.31
C PRO A 151 -27.55 2.85 1.74
N ASP A 152 -28.10 2.25 2.81
CA ASP A 152 -29.40 2.68 3.33
C ASP A 152 -29.27 4.02 4.07
N GLN A 153 -30.04 5.01 3.66
CA GLN A 153 -30.13 6.35 4.27
C GLN A 153 -28.80 7.10 4.38
N GLN A 154 -27.83 6.83 3.52
CA GLN A 154 -26.55 7.55 3.47
C GLN A 154 -26.32 8.16 2.09
N VAL A 155 -25.53 9.21 2.03
CA VAL A 155 -25.11 9.83 0.76
C VAL A 155 -24.03 8.96 0.11
N MET A 156 -24.32 8.45 -1.06
CA MET A 156 -23.33 7.75 -1.89
C MET A 156 -22.62 8.77 -2.79
N SER A 157 -21.32 8.90 -2.63
CA SER A 157 -20.44 9.75 -3.45
C SER A 157 -19.47 8.96 -4.32
N ASP A 158 -19.64 7.65 -4.40
CA ASP A 158 -18.72 6.76 -5.14
C ASP A 158 -19.01 6.73 -6.65
N LEU A 159 -20.13 7.31 -7.09
CA LEU A 159 -20.44 7.47 -8.51
C LEU A 159 -19.72 8.70 -9.07
N PRO A 160 -19.00 8.59 -10.20
CA PRO A 160 -18.35 9.74 -10.82
C PRO A 160 -19.36 10.85 -11.08
N ASP A 161 -19.05 12.05 -10.63
CA ASP A 161 -19.86 13.25 -10.82
C ASP A 161 -21.31 13.16 -10.32
N HIS A 162 -21.67 12.18 -9.50
CA HIS A 162 -23.00 12.00 -8.97
C HIS A 162 -23.01 11.77 -7.45
N LEU A 163 -23.92 12.45 -6.75
CA LEU A 163 -24.27 12.14 -5.36
C LEU A 163 -25.65 11.52 -5.34
N VAL A 164 -25.78 10.38 -4.67
CA VAL A 164 -27.04 9.65 -4.58
C VAL A 164 -27.42 9.49 -3.11
N PHE A 165 -28.67 9.81 -2.79
CA PHE A 165 -29.27 9.54 -1.50
C PHE A 165 -30.58 8.79 -1.70
N ALA A 166 -30.78 7.68 -1.01
CA ALA A 166 -32.02 6.92 -1.06
C ALA A 166 -32.22 6.06 0.19
N LYS A 167 -33.48 5.69 0.47
CA LYS A 167 -33.85 4.70 1.48
C LYS A 167 -34.16 3.38 0.79
N LYS A 168 -33.60 2.27 1.29
CA LYS A 168 -33.93 0.93 0.83
C LYS A 168 -35.22 0.46 1.51
N GLU A 169 -36.22 0.09 0.70
CA GLU A 169 -37.45 -0.50 1.22
C GLU A 169 -38.08 -1.40 0.15
N ASP A 170 -38.47 -2.62 0.49
CA ASP A 170 -39.13 -3.59 -0.39
C ASP A 170 -38.40 -3.90 -1.71
N GLY A 171 -37.06 -3.90 -1.72
CA GLY A 171 -36.27 -4.14 -2.93
C GLY A 171 -36.28 -2.98 -3.93
N MET A 172 -36.66 -1.79 -3.50
CA MET A 172 -36.66 -0.53 -4.27
C MET A 172 -35.97 0.57 -3.48
N LEU A 173 -35.54 1.62 -4.20
CA LEU A 173 -35.06 2.85 -3.60
C LEU A 173 -36.21 3.83 -3.47
N LYS A 174 -36.57 4.22 -2.26
CA LYS A 174 -37.60 5.23 -2.00
C LYS A 174 -36.95 6.58 -1.64
N GLY A 175 -37.54 7.68 -2.13
CA GLY A 175 -37.02 9.02 -1.90
C GLY A 175 -35.66 9.25 -2.51
N LEU A 176 -35.41 8.70 -3.70
CA LEU A 176 -34.14 8.84 -4.40
C LEU A 176 -33.89 10.31 -4.72
N GLN A 177 -32.71 10.78 -4.34
CA GLN A 177 -32.16 12.07 -4.75
C GLN A 177 -30.85 11.81 -5.51
N LEU A 178 -30.84 12.14 -6.77
CA LEU A 178 -29.68 12.05 -7.66
C LEU A 178 -29.21 13.46 -7.98
N ILE A 179 -28.00 13.82 -7.57
CA ILE A 179 -27.42 15.14 -7.80
C ILE A 179 -26.23 14.96 -8.74
N LYS A 180 -26.31 15.56 -9.93
CA LYS A 180 -25.19 15.60 -10.87
C LYS A 180 -24.29 16.77 -10.51
N MET A 181 -23.00 16.50 -10.30
CA MET A 181 -21.97 17.47 -9.97
C MET A 181 -21.09 17.72 -11.20
N GLU A 182 -20.65 18.95 -11.40
CA GLU A 182 -19.62 19.31 -12.36
C GLU A 182 -18.68 20.32 -11.70
N ASN A 183 -17.40 20.02 -11.68
CA ASN A 183 -16.39 20.83 -10.96
C ASN A 183 -16.79 21.13 -9.49
N ASN A 184 -17.37 20.15 -8.80
CA ASN A 184 -17.85 20.26 -7.42
C ASN A 184 -19.05 21.23 -7.23
N ILE A 185 -19.75 21.56 -8.33
CA ILE A 185 -20.94 22.40 -8.33
C ILE A 185 -22.13 21.55 -8.79
N PRO A 186 -23.26 21.55 -8.07
CA PRO A 186 -24.46 20.84 -8.50
C PRO A 186 -25.05 21.48 -9.76
N MET A 187 -25.21 20.69 -10.82
CA MET A 187 -25.76 21.12 -12.11
C MET A 187 -27.19 20.62 -12.34
N ALA A 188 -27.54 19.48 -11.82
CA ALA A 188 -28.90 18.95 -11.90
C ALA A 188 -29.24 18.14 -10.63
N ILE A 189 -30.50 18.21 -10.22
CA ILE A 189 -31.05 17.46 -9.08
C ILE A 189 -32.29 16.75 -9.56
N ALA A 190 -32.30 15.43 -9.52
CA ALA A 190 -33.47 14.60 -9.77
C ALA A 190 -33.95 14.00 -8.44
N VAL A 191 -35.22 14.22 -8.10
CA VAL A 191 -35.86 13.62 -6.93
C VAL A 191 -36.96 12.71 -7.42
N ALA A 192 -36.87 11.41 -7.10
CA ALA A 192 -37.86 10.41 -7.46
C ALA A 192 -38.51 9.79 -6.21
N ARG A 193 -39.81 9.49 -6.29
CA ARG A 193 -40.51 8.83 -5.20
C ARG A 193 -40.01 7.41 -5.00
N GLU A 194 -39.87 6.68 -6.13
CA GLU A 194 -39.38 5.30 -6.16
C GLU A 194 -38.44 5.13 -7.35
N ALA A 195 -37.41 4.29 -7.15
CA ALA A 195 -36.52 3.89 -8.24
C ALA A 195 -36.21 2.40 -8.15
N ARG A 196 -36.17 1.73 -9.29
CA ARG A 196 -35.66 0.38 -9.45
C ARG A 196 -34.27 0.46 -10.06
N VAL A 197 -33.39 -0.33 -9.52
CA VAL A 197 -32.02 -0.44 -10.01
C VAL A 197 -31.94 -1.68 -10.88
N ARG A 198 -31.46 -1.52 -12.11
CA ARG A 198 -31.05 -2.64 -12.95
C ARG A 198 -29.69 -2.36 -13.59
N VAL A 199 -28.99 -3.43 -13.88
CA VAL A 199 -27.74 -3.34 -14.66
C VAL A 199 -28.07 -3.76 -16.09
N GLU A 200 -27.86 -2.88 -17.03
CA GLU A 200 -27.99 -3.17 -18.45
C GLU A 200 -26.60 -3.54 -18.97
N MET A 201 -26.45 -4.79 -19.38
CA MET A 201 -25.19 -5.25 -19.98
C MET A 201 -25.24 -4.93 -21.49
N ASP A 202 -24.73 -3.77 -21.88
CA ASP A 202 -24.32 -3.60 -23.26
C ASP A 202 -22.91 -4.23 -23.43
N LYS A 203 -22.64 -4.78 -24.62
CA LYS A 203 -21.48 -5.68 -24.83
C LYS A 203 -20.13 -5.05 -24.55
N GLU A 204 -20.04 -3.73 -24.40
CA GLU A 204 -18.78 -3.00 -24.16
C GLU A 204 -18.73 -2.22 -22.83
N ASN A 205 -19.87 -1.80 -22.27
CA ASN A 205 -19.89 -1.07 -21.00
C ASN A 205 -21.13 -1.40 -20.17
N PRO A 206 -21.02 -1.97 -18.99
CA PRO A 206 -22.17 -2.16 -18.10
C PRO A 206 -22.67 -0.80 -17.58
N GLU A 207 -23.95 -0.52 -17.78
CA GLU A 207 -24.60 0.69 -17.29
C GLU A 207 -25.54 0.37 -16.12
N LEU A 208 -25.45 1.17 -15.07
CA LEU A 208 -26.42 1.15 -13.98
C LEU A 208 -27.58 2.02 -14.40
N VAL A 209 -28.73 1.40 -14.66
CA VAL A 209 -29.94 2.10 -15.03
C VAL A 209 -30.84 2.23 -13.80
N LEU A 210 -31.15 3.47 -13.46
CA LEU A 210 -32.11 3.83 -12.42
C LEU A 210 -33.46 4.14 -13.09
N ASP A 211 -34.38 3.18 -13.07
CA ASP A 211 -35.76 3.40 -13.53
C ASP A 211 -36.55 4.11 -12.43
N MET A 212 -36.76 5.40 -12.61
CA MET A 212 -37.37 6.30 -11.63
C MET A 212 -38.85 6.54 -11.92
N THR A 213 -39.65 6.59 -10.86
CA THR A 213 -41.12 6.89 -10.93
C THR A 213 -41.41 8.16 -10.15
N ASP A 214 -42.28 9.02 -10.66
CA ASP A 214 -42.65 10.31 -10.11
C ASP A 214 -41.42 11.22 -9.89
N VAL A 215 -40.75 11.58 -10.98
CA VAL A 215 -39.48 12.31 -10.98
C VAL A 215 -39.74 13.82 -11.03
N ASN A 216 -39.10 14.53 -10.13
CA ASN A 216 -38.97 15.99 -10.17
C ASN A 216 -37.52 16.33 -10.54
N LEU A 217 -37.31 16.92 -11.71
CA LEU A 217 -36.01 17.28 -12.22
C LEU A 217 -35.81 18.80 -12.14
N MET A 218 -34.76 19.23 -11.48
CA MET A 218 -34.28 20.60 -11.43
C MET A 218 -32.91 20.71 -12.10
N VAL A 219 -32.80 21.59 -13.08
CA VAL A 219 -31.51 21.83 -13.77
C VAL A 219 -31.08 23.25 -13.49
N LYS A 220 -29.81 23.50 -13.28
CA LYS A 220 -29.25 24.82 -13.09
C LYS A 220 -29.31 25.61 -14.39
N GLY A 221 -29.91 26.81 -14.37
CA GLY A 221 -29.95 27.70 -15.53
C GLY A 221 -28.63 28.47 -15.72
N ASP A 222 -28.49 29.13 -16.88
CA ASP A 222 -27.28 29.87 -17.28
C ASP A 222 -26.88 31.01 -16.31
N GLU A 223 -27.80 31.52 -15.48
CA GLU A 223 -27.53 32.59 -14.49
C GLU A 223 -27.08 32.07 -13.12
N GLY A 224 -26.85 30.77 -12.98
CA GLY A 224 -26.19 30.22 -11.78
C GLY A 224 -27.10 29.92 -10.58
N THR A 225 -28.39 30.22 -10.62
CA THR A 225 -29.33 29.99 -9.51
C THR A 225 -30.33 28.88 -9.83
N PHE A 226 -30.58 27.96 -8.91
CA PHE A 226 -31.58 26.91 -9.08
C PHE A 226 -33.04 27.43 -9.02
N MET A 227 -33.27 28.65 -8.54
CA MET A 227 -34.59 29.20 -8.30
C MET A 227 -35.17 30.05 -9.43
N ASP A 228 -34.37 30.56 -10.39
CA ASP A 228 -34.83 31.59 -11.31
C ASP A 228 -35.07 31.12 -12.75
N SER A 229 -34.63 29.93 -13.16
CA SER A 229 -34.80 29.50 -14.53
C SER A 229 -35.21 28.00 -14.72
N SER A 230 -35.30 27.24 -13.64
CA SER A 230 -35.77 25.85 -13.73
C SER A 230 -37.24 25.73 -13.32
N GLN A 231 -38.12 25.69 -14.29
CA GLN A 231 -39.46 25.12 -14.01
C GLN A 231 -39.22 23.65 -13.64
N PRO A 232 -39.72 23.18 -12.47
CA PRO A 232 -39.59 21.78 -12.10
C PRO A 232 -40.33 20.94 -13.17
N MET A 233 -39.52 20.07 -13.83
CA MET A 233 -40.10 19.16 -14.83
C MET A 233 -40.62 17.92 -14.10
N PHE A 234 -41.93 17.76 -14.01
CA PHE A 234 -42.56 16.60 -13.46
C PHE A 234 -42.69 15.53 -14.54
N MET A 235 -42.07 14.37 -14.34
CA MET A 235 -42.14 13.22 -15.23
C MET A 235 -42.74 12.04 -14.47
N THR A 236 -43.70 11.36 -15.06
CA THR A 236 -44.31 10.15 -14.46
C THR A 236 -43.33 9.00 -14.40
N SER A 237 -42.38 8.95 -15.35
CA SER A 237 -41.29 7.97 -15.38
C SER A 237 -40.08 8.57 -16.06
N GLY A 238 -38.89 8.22 -15.56
CA GLY A 238 -37.61 8.62 -16.12
C GLY A 238 -36.59 7.52 -15.91
N ALA A 239 -35.63 7.38 -16.81
CA ALA A 239 -34.48 6.50 -16.63
C ALA A 239 -33.21 7.34 -16.64
N ALA A 240 -32.36 7.14 -15.65
CA ALA A 240 -31.00 7.70 -15.63
C ALA A 240 -30.00 6.55 -15.72
N GLY A 241 -29.22 6.53 -16.81
CA GLY A 241 -28.07 5.63 -16.94
C GLY A 241 -26.83 6.27 -16.34
N VAL A 242 -26.16 5.57 -15.44
CA VAL A 242 -24.85 5.93 -14.95
C VAL A 242 -23.89 4.85 -15.40
N SER A 243 -22.91 5.21 -16.24
CA SER A 243 -21.91 4.25 -16.71
C SER A 243 -21.15 3.69 -15.52
N ILE A 244 -21.24 2.36 -15.33
CA ILE A 244 -20.39 1.63 -14.39
C ILE A 244 -19.04 1.35 -15.07
N GLY A 245 -18.94 1.56 -16.38
CA GLY A 245 -17.76 1.36 -17.18
C GLY A 245 -16.55 2.09 -16.62
N ASP A 246 -16.72 3.27 -16.04
CA ASP A 246 -15.64 3.98 -15.35
C ASP A 246 -15.19 3.28 -14.06
N PHE A 247 -16.04 2.45 -13.42
CA PHE A 247 -15.65 1.57 -12.32
C PHE A 247 -14.98 0.28 -12.80
N THR A 248 -15.38 -0.22 -13.99
CA THR A 248 -14.86 -1.44 -14.60
C THR A 248 -13.80 -1.16 -15.67
N ALA A 249 -13.87 -0.04 -16.40
CA ALA A 249 -12.88 0.37 -17.40
C ALA A 249 -11.55 0.79 -16.79
N GLN A 250 -11.51 1.16 -15.51
CA GLN A 250 -10.27 1.06 -14.75
C GLN A 250 -9.79 -0.39 -14.60
N GLY A 251 -10.61 -1.39 -14.93
CA GLY A 251 -10.29 -2.82 -14.89
C GLY A 251 -9.91 -3.45 -16.24
N GLU A 252 -10.47 -3.06 -17.37
CA GLU A 252 -10.28 -3.78 -18.65
C GLU A 252 -9.18 -3.23 -19.56
N GLN A 253 -8.80 -1.97 -19.43
CA GLN A 253 -7.53 -1.46 -19.96
C GLN A 253 -6.46 -1.30 -18.87
N ALA A 254 -6.70 -1.75 -17.66
CA ALA A 254 -5.69 -1.82 -16.64
C ALA A 254 -4.68 -2.89 -17.04
N ILE A 255 -3.69 -2.49 -17.82
CA ILE A 255 -2.37 -3.09 -17.80
C ILE A 255 -2.14 -3.44 -16.33
N ALA A 256 -2.02 -4.74 -16.06
CA ALA A 256 -1.98 -5.27 -14.69
C ALA A 256 -1.03 -4.41 -13.87
N LYS A 257 -1.50 -3.85 -12.76
CA LYS A 257 -0.68 -2.95 -11.94
C LYS A 257 0.67 -3.63 -11.70
N PRO A 258 1.80 -2.97 -11.98
CA PRO A 258 3.12 -3.60 -11.94
C PRO A 258 3.40 -4.37 -10.64
N ASP A 259 2.82 -3.89 -9.53
CA ASP A 259 3.01 -4.43 -8.19
C ASP A 259 2.27 -5.76 -7.94
N ASN A 260 1.28 -6.13 -8.77
CA ASN A 260 0.52 -7.38 -8.66
C ASN A 260 1.05 -8.50 -9.57
N VAL A 261 1.91 -8.15 -10.51
CA VAL A 261 2.39 -9.09 -11.53
C VAL A 261 3.39 -10.08 -10.92
N PRO A 262 3.24 -11.41 -11.17
CA PRO A 262 4.23 -12.41 -10.78
C PRO A 262 5.62 -12.12 -11.37
N LEU A 263 6.69 -12.53 -10.67
CA LEU A 263 8.07 -12.19 -11.02
C LEU A 263 8.43 -12.55 -12.48
N VAL A 264 8.04 -13.75 -12.93
CA VAL A 264 8.39 -14.24 -14.28
C VAL A 264 7.75 -13.35 -15.35
N THR A 265 6.46 -13.08 -15.20
CA THR A 265 5.71 -12.20 -16.11
C THR A 265 6.22 -10.76 -16.05
N LEU A 266 6.56 -10.26 -14.84
CA LEU A 266 7.14 -8.94 -14.66
C LEU A 266 8.47 -8.79 -15.40
N MET A 267 9.33 -9.82 -15.37
CA MET A 267 10.59 -9.84 -16.11
C MET A 267 10.39 -9.85 -17.64
N GLN A 268 9.34 -10.51 -18.12
CA GLN A 268 8.98 -10.53 -19.54
C GLN A 268 8.49 -9.15 -19.99
N LEU A 269 7.51 -8.59 -19.29
CA LEU A 269 6.94 -7.27 -19.59
C LEU A 269 7.97 -6.13 -19.49
N ALA A 270 8.88 -6.20 -18.51
CA ALA A 270 9.97 -5.22 -18.36
C ALA A 270 10.96 -5.22 -19.54
N ARG A 271 10.99 -6.28 -20.36
CA ARG A 271 11.89 -6.43 -21.50
C ARG A 271 11.19 -6.33 -22.85
N ASP A 272 9.86 -6.30 -22.86
CA ASP A 272 9.07 -6.31 -24.08
C ASP A 272 9.24 -4.99 -24.84
N PRO A 273 9.77 -5.01 -26.09
CA PRO A 273 9.94 -3.81 -26.90
C PRO A 273 8.63 -3.30 -27.52
N GLU A 274 7.57 -4.14 -27.59
CA GLU A 274 6.29 -3.75 -28.18
C GLU A 274 5.43 -2.92 -27.20
N LEU A 275 5.74 -2.98 -25.90
CA LEU A 275 5.06 -2.17 -24.90
C LEU A 275 5.48 -0.70 -24.98
N ASP A 276 4.52 0.18 -24.70
CA ASP A 276 4.77 1.60 -24.54
C ASP A 276 5.90 1.87 -23.53
N SER A 277 6.73 2.88 -23.83
CA SER A 277 7.92 3.21 -23.06
C SER A 277 7.60 3.52 -21.58
N GLU A 278 6.49 4.25 -21.32
CA GLU A 278 6.06 4.60 -19.97
C GLU A 278 5.65 3.37 -19.16
N ILE A 279 4.91 2.46 -19.78
CA ILE A 279 4.45 1.22 -19.18
C ILE A 279 5.63 0.30 -18.88
N ARG A 280 6.54 0.15 -19.84
CA ARG A 280 7.76 -0.63 -19.66
C ARG A 280 8.66 -0.06 -18.57
N ALA A 281 8.78 1.27 -18.45
CA ALA A 281 9.51 1.93 -17.38
C ALA A 281 8.94 1.59 -16.00
N SER A 282 7.62 1.56 -15.88
CA SER A 282 6.94 1.22 -14.64
C SER A 282 7.22 -0.25 -14.22
N TYR A 283 7.18 -1.22 -15.16
CA TYR A 283 7.54 -2.62 -14.87
C TYR A 283 9.01 -2.79 -14.48
N ARG A 284 9.94 -2.06 -15.14
CA ARG A 284 11.37 -2.06 -14.78
C ARG A 284 11.60 -1.49 -13.39
N THR A 285 10.87 -0.44 -13.04
CA THR A 285 10.97 0.22 -11.74
C THR A 285 10.47 -0.68 -10.63
N GLU A 286 9.32 -1.34 -10.81
CA GLU A 286 8.79 -2.31 -9.86
C GLU A 286 9.74 -3.50 -9.66
N LEU A 287 10.30 -4.04 -10.75
CA LEU A 287 11.29 -5.11 -10.67
C LEU A 287 12.51 -4.68 -9.83
N SER A 288 13.05 -3.49 -10.09
CA SER A 288 14.16 -2.91 -9.33
C SER A 288 13.79 -2.68 -7.86
N MET A 289 12.56 -2.24 -7.59
CA MET A 289 12.05 -1.99 -6.24
C MET A 289 12.01 -3.27 -5.40
N ARG A 290 11.52 -4.38 -5.96
CA ARG A 290 11.48 -5.68 -5.27
C ARG A 290 12.88 -6.16 -4.88
N PHE A 291 13.86 -6.01 -5.76
CA PHE A 291 15.25 -6.37 -5.46
C PHE A 291 15.89 -5.40 -4.48
N ALA A 292 15.71 -4.10 -4.65
CA ALA A 292 16.29 -3.08 -3.78
C ALA A 292 15.80 -3.21 -2.32
N PHE A 293 14.49 -3.45 -2.14
CA PHE A 293 13.93 -3.74 -0.82
C PHE A 293 14.52 -4.99 -0.19
N SER A 294 14.74 -6.03 -0.98
CA SER A 294 15.34 -7.27 -0.47
C SER A 294 16.78 -7.06 -0.01
N VAL A 295 17.56 -6.30 -0.78
CA VAL A 295 18.97 -5.98 -0.47
C VAL A 295 19.09 -4.99 0.69
N SER A 296 18.05 -4.22 1.00
CA SER A 296 18.07 -3.24 2.09
C SER A 296 18.44 -3.84 3.45
N CYS A 297 18.11 -5.11 3.71
CA CYS A 297 18.55 -5.81 4.93
C CYS A 297 20.08 -5.87 5.05
N LEU A 298 20.80 -6.13 3.95
CA LEU A 298 22.27 -6.08 3.95
C LEU A 298 22.77 -4.65 4.19
N THR A 299 22.21 -3.67 3.49
CA THR A 299 22.53 -2.26 3.66
C THR A 299 22.35 -1.81 5.11
N PHE A 300 21.22 -2.17 5.72
CA PHE A 300 20.92 -1.87 7.11
C PHE A 300 21.81 -2.64 8.10
N GLY A 301 22.26 -3.84 7.73
CA GLY A 301 23.29 -4.56 8.48
C GLY A 301 24.60 -3.78 8.58
N PHE A 302 25.05 -3.22 7.47
CA PHE A 302 26.31 -2.46 7.42
C PHE A 302 26.23 -1.12 8.16
N ILE A 303 25.15 -0.36 8.00
CA ILE A 303 25.01 0.94 8.66
C ILE A 303 24.57 0.82 10.12
N GLY A 304 23.75 -0.18 10.46
CA GLY A 304 23.17 -0.33 11.79
C GLY A 304 24.20 -0.62 12.86
N VAL A 305 25.23 -1.42 12.55
CA VAL A 305 26.28 -1.76 13.53
C VAL A 305 27.08 -0.53 13.98
N PRO A 306 27.73 0.24 13.09
CA PRO A 306 28.50 1.40 13.54
C PRO A 306 27.63 2.50 14.16
N LEU A 307 26.39 2.68 13.67
CA LEU A 307 25.45 3.62 14.27
C LEU A 307 25.03 3.19 15.68
N GLY A 308 24.69 1.91 15.87
CA GLY A 308 24.32 1.37 17.18
C GLY A 308 25.42 1.56 18.21
N ILE A 309 26.68 1.31 17.83
CA ILE A 309 27.84 1.51 18.71
C ILE A 309 28.07 3.00 19.03
N THR A 310 27.85 3.89 18.07
CA THR A 310 28.18 5.32 18.20
C THR A 310 27.06 6.11 18.90
N ALA A 311 25.81 5.80 18.63
CA ALA A 311 24.64 6.57 19.07
C ALA A 311 24.29 6.37 20.54
N GLN A 312 24.60 5.23 21.14
CA GLN A 312 24.07 4.86 22.45
C GLN A 312 25.12 4.88 23.58
N ARG A 313 25.66 6.05 23.84
CA ARG A 313 26.43 6.18 25.10
C ARG A 313 25.58 6.42 26.36
N ARG A 314 24.26 6.71 26.27
CA ARG A 314 23.45 7.10 27.43
C ARG A 314 21.97 6.66 27.48
N GLU A 315 21.27 6.35 26.38
CA GLU A 315 19.82 6.06 26.42
C GLU A 315 19.37 5.00 25.40
N SER A 316 18.63 3.99 25.88
CA SER A 316 18.07 2.89 25.08
C SER A 316 17.11 3.36 23.97
N THR A 317 16.40 4.47 24.19
CA THR A 317 15.43 5.06 23.26
C THR A 317 16.06 5.69 22.01
N ALA A 318 17.31 6.15 22.11
CA ALA A 318 18.00 6.81 20.99
C ALA A 318 18.16 5.89 19.77
N GLY A 319 18.42 4.59 19.96
CA GLY A 319 18.54 3.62 18.88
C GLY A 319 17.21 3.39 18.14
N PHE A 320 16.11 3.38 18.88
CA PHE A 320 14.77 3.23 18.27
C PHE A 320 14.41 4.48 17.43
N ILE A 321 14.61 5.68 17.97
CA ILE A 321 14.36 6.92 17.24
C ILE A 321 15.23 7.00 15.98
N LEU A 322 16.51 6.65 16.09
CA LEU A 322 17.43 6.65 14.96
C LEU A 322 17.01 5.64 13.88
N SER A 323 16.54 4.44 14.27
CA SER A 323 16.00 3.47 13.30
C SER A 323 14.78 4.02 12.56
N MET A 324 13.90 4.71 13.26
CA MET A 324 12.70 5.31 12.66
C MET A 324 13.07 6.41 11.66
N VAL A 325 14.00 7.29 11.99
CA VAL A 325 14.48 8.35 11.10
C VAL A 325 15.09 7.76 9.82
N ILE A 326 15.95 6.75 9.95
CA ILE A 326 16.58 6.08 8.79
C ILE A 326 15.50 5.38 7.95
N ALA A 327 14.56 4.67 8.58
CA ALA A 327 13.48 3.97 7.91
C ALA A 327 12.59 4.93 7.13
N VAL A 328 12.17 6.04 7.73
CA VAL A 328 11.35 7.07 7.07
C VAL A 328 12.12 7.70 5.91
N THR A 329 13.39 8.07 6.11
CA THR A 329 14.22 8.65 5.05
C THR A 329 14.38 7.69 3.87
N TYR A 330 14.63 6.41 4.15
CA TYR A 330 14.72 5.36 3.12
C TYR A 330 13.42 5.23 2.34
N TYR A 331 12.29 5.16 3.05
CA TYR A 331 10.97 5.03 2.45
C TYR A 331 10.59 6.24 1.60
N VAL A 332 10.84 7.45 2.07
CA VAL A 332 10.59 8.69 1.30
C VAL A 332 11.40 8.70 0.00
N MET A 333 12.68 8.30 0.05
CA MET A 333 13.50 8.23 -1.16
C MET A 333 12.97 7.20 -2.17
N LEU A 334 12.46 6.05 -1.72
CA LEU A 334 11.81 5.07 -2.59
C LEU A 334 10.49 5.59 -3.16
N SER A 335 9.68 6.27 -2.35
CA SER A 335 8.41 6.86 -2.80
C SER A 335 8.62 7.91 -3.89
N ILE A 336 9.73 8.65 -3.87
CA ILE A 336 10.08 9.57 -4.98
C ILE A 336 10.29 8.79 -6.28
N ALA A 337 10.99 7.66 -6.24
CA ALA A 337 11.19 6.82 -7.43
C ALA A 337 9.86 6.22 -7.95
N GLU A 338 8.94 5.88 -7.04
CA GLU A 338 7.61 5.40 -7.36
C GLU A 338 6.74 6.48 -8.03
N ILE A 339 6.77 7.72 -7.54
CA ILE A 339 6.02 8.83 -8.14
C ILE A 339 6.45 9.11 -9.59
N VAL A 340 7.74 8.94 -9.89
CA VAL A 340 8.27 9.20 -11.24
C VAL A 340 8.40 7.93 -12.11
N GLN A 341 7.79 6.82 -11.70
CA GLN A 341 7.99 5.50 -12.32
C GLN A 341 7.59 5.43 -13.81
N THR A 342 6.66 6.29 -14.26
CA THR A 342 6.21 6.38 -15.66
C THR A 342 7.13 7.26 -16.51
N ARG A 343 8.00 8.08 -15.92
CA ARG A 343 8.88 8.99 -16.66
C ARG A 343 10.20 8.29 -16.99
N GLU A 344 10.30 7.68 -18.16
CA GLU A 344 11.50 6.94 -18.58
C GLU A 344 12.77 7.82 -18.57
N GLU A 345 12.63 9.12 -18.90
CA GLU A 345 13.73 10.10 -18.93
C GLU A 345 14.50 10.23 -17.61
N LEU A 346 13.85 9.99 -16.48
CA LEU A 346 14.43 10.10 -15.13
C LEU A 346 15.08 8.80 -14.65
N TYR A 347 15.09 7.75 -15.48
CA TYR A 347 15.62 6.43 -15.12
C TYR A 347 15.16 5.93 -13.72
N PRO A 348 13.84 5.87 -13.46
CA PRO A 348 13.31 5.57 -12.12
C PRO A 348 13.80 4.24 -11.57
N HIS A 349 14.06 3.25 -12.42
CA HIS A 349 14.62 1.96 -12.03
C HIS A 349 16.03 2.07 -11.40
N LEU A 350 16.81 3.13 -11.71
CA LEU A 350 18.10 3.42 -11.07
C LEU A 350 17.91 4.23 -9.78
N LEU A 351 16.94 5.16 -9.75
CA LEU A 351 16.64 5.96 -8.57
C LEU A 351 16.29 5.09 -7.35
N VAL A 352 15.63 3.96 -7.57
CA VAL A 352 15.30 2.99 -6.52
C VAL A 352 16.54 2.46 -5.78
N TRP A 353 17.71 2.41 -6.41
CA TRP A 353 18.95 1.94 -5.80
C TRP A 353 19.69 3.02 -5.02
N VAL A 354 19.36 4.29 -5.23
CA VAL A 354 20.04 5.43 -4.58
C VAL A 354 20.04 5.32 -3.05
N PRO A 355 18.93 5.02 -2.35
CA PRO A 355 18.95 4.88 -0.90
C PRO A 355 19.87 3.74 -0.44
N ASN A 356 19.89 2.59 -1.14
CA ASN A 356 20.79 1.50 -0.81
C ASN A 356 22.25 1.90 -0.95
N ILE A 357 22.62 2.56 -2.03
CA ILE A 357 23.99 3.04 -2.28
C ILE A 357 24.40 4.07 -1.22
N LEU A 358 23.52 5.02 -0.91
CA LEU A 358 23.75 6.08 0.06
C LEU A 358 24.02 5.50 1.46
N PHE A 359 23.10 4.66 1.96
CA PHE A 359 23.22 4.09 3.30
C PHE A 359 24.36 3.07 3.41
N LEU A 360 24.63 2.30 2.34
CA LEU A 360 25.77 1.39 2.32
C LEU A 360 27.10 2.15 2.38
N THR A 361 27.23 3.20 1.58
CA THR A 361 28.44 4.05 1.56
C THR A 361 28.66 4.70 2.92
N LEU A 362 27.61 5.27 3.50
CA LEU A 362 27.66 5.85 4.84
C LEU A 362 28.06 4.80 5.89
N GLY A 363 27.48 3.60 5.81
CA GLY A 363 27.81 2.48 6.68
C GLY A 363 29.29 2.07 6.58
N ILE A 364 29.83 1.95 5.35
CA ILE A 364 31.24 1.62 5.12
C ILE A 364 32.19 2.70 5.69
N VAL A 365 31.85 3.97 5.42
CA VAL A 365 32.68 5.09 5.95
C VAL A 365 32.71 5.09 7.48
N MET A 366 31.53 4.91 8.11
CA MET A 366 31.44 4.83 9.57
C MET A 366 32.18 3.61 10.12
N PHE A 367 32.06 2.47 9.46
CA PHE A 367 32.71 1.23 9.81
C PHE A 367 34.27 1.39 9.78
N VAL A 368 34.79 1.95 8.69
CA VAL A 368 36.26 2.19 8.56
C VAL A 368 36.76 3.17 9.63
N LYS A 369 36.02 4.23 9.93
CA LYS A 369 36.34 5.15 11.02
C LYS A 369 36.35 4.45 12.38
N LEU A 370 35.39 3.57 12.64
CA LEU A 370 35.31 2.85 13.90
C LEU A 370 36.36 1.74 14.02
N ALA A 371 36.77 1.13 12.91
CA ALA A 371 37.81 0.10 12.88
C ALA A 371 39.21 0.66 13.13
N LYS A 372 39.46 1.96 12.81
CA LYS A 372 40.73 2.65 13.04
C LYS A 372 40.89 3.19 14.46
N LYS A 373 39.82 3.29 15.23
CA LYS A 373 39.84 3.62 16.67
C LYS A 373 39.99 2.35 17.50
#